data_95fd8751fab479b4ad0934dfbb9732e2
#
_entry.id   95fd8751fab479b4ad0934dfbb9732e2
#
_cell.length_a   1.000
_cell.length_b   1.000
_cell.length_c   1.000
_cell.angle_alpha   90.00
_cell.angle_beta   90.00
_cell.angle_gamma   90.00
#
_symmetry.space_group_name_H-M   'P 1'
#
loop_
_entity.id
_entity.type
_entity.pdbx_description
1 polymer ?
#
loop_
_entity_poly.entity_id
_entity_poly.type
_entity_poly.pdbx_seq_one_letter_code
_entity_poly.pdbx_strand_id
1 'polypeptide(L)'
;NPYSARNHINSVFLDKDSNLWVSAWSNGVSYSSTRDAFFKTVWIKPQSKVGSEFVSTMHYDPDGYVYIGNKFGGVIRFDTRKQQLEEPYCNAPELSPNVTSIQSDSQHLYVSVRERVFVIDKQSRRIISSFQPQCKDYIFDIKLDTFQRLWITTYSGLECFEERNGQWQNIYAFTEATPEPRRLSTNKLHKIYVDKAKNELVITSVMGLNRLQLNAKGEVVRVLKYAADTQTSHSLSSNYLWAIDKDKDTYWIGTMGSGLNKVIFTDNANGTPSYTAEHYGIDEGATSNDIESVEVDAFGNVWCGGFYLSFFDTKLKRFAAFNNSDGLQGHSFGTASSCKDAEGNLYFGGSHGFNYFKPQAQIPVSAKLKAHFSRFENNGKVVNSAIEFTNTLTIAYPNNNFSVYFTTLSYKAPQHLRYRYKLEDYDT
;
A
#
# COMPACT_ATOMS: atom_id res chain seq x y z
N ASN A 1 -3.77 -26.29 -1.43
CA ASN A 1 -5.15 -26.25 -0.95
C ASN A 1 -5.42 -27.50 -0.11
N PRO A 2 -5.71 -27.38 1.21
CA PRO A 2 -5.97 -28.56 2.08
C PRO A 2 -7.22 -29.36 1.68
N TYR A 3 -8.06 -28.83 0.80
CA TYR A 3 -9.24 -29.51 0.28
C TYR A 3 -8.95 -30.38 -0.97
N SER A 4 -7.75 -30.33 -1.54
CA SER A 4 -7.41 -31.13 -2.72
C SER A 4 -7.12 -32.61 -2.42
N ALA A 5 -6.87 -32.98 -1.16
CA ALA A 5 -6.48 -34.32 -0.76
C ALA A 5 -7.59 -35.39 -0.84
N ARG A 6 -8.84 -35.00 -1.13
CA ARG A 6 -10.00 -35.92 -1.27
C ARG A 6 -10.60 -35.95 -2.68
N ASN A 7 -10.01 -35.26 -3.64
CA ASN A 7 -10.57 -35.16 -4.98
C ASN A 7 -9.88 -36.16 -5.91
N HIS A 8 -10.63 -37.09 -6.47
CA HIS A 8 -10.14 -37.93 -7.55
C HIS A 8 -9.93 -37.08 -8.80
N ILE A 9 -8.67 -36.81 -9.14
CA ILE A 9 -8.30 -36.11 -10.37
C ILE A 9 -8.64 -37.02 -11.54
N ASN A 10 -9.41 -36.48 -12.47
CA ASN A 10 -9.82 -37.19 -13.68
C ASN A 10 -8.91 -36.88 -14.86
N SER A 11 -8.55 -35.63 -15.07
CA SER A 11 -7.62 -35.22 -16.11
C SER A 11 -6.84 -33.98 -15.75
N VAL A 12 -5.69 -33.81 -16.41
CA VAL A 12 -4.80 -32.67 -16.30
C VAL A 12 -4.47 -32.22 -17.72
N PHE A 13 -4.56 -30.91 -17.95
CA PHE A 13 -4.28 -30.31 -19.25
C PHE A 13 -3.48 -29.02 -19.07
N LEU A 14 -2.46 -28.84 -19.91
CA LEU A 14 -1.68 -27.61 -19.99
C LEU A 14 -2.07 -26.88 -21.28
N ASP A 15 -2.59 -25.66 -21.16
CA ASP A 15 -2.96 -24.86 -22.32
C ASP A 15 -1.77 -24.12 -22.94
N LYS A 16 -1.98 -23.50 -24.11
CA LYS A 16 -0.96 -22.74 -24.84
C LYS A 16 -0.40 -21.54 -24.08
N ASP A 17 -1.13 -21.05 -23.07
CA ASP A 17 -0.73 -19.93 -22.24
C ASP A 17 -0.05 -20.38 -20.95
N SER A 18 0.30 -21.68 -20.85
CA SER A 18 0.93 -22.34 -19.69
C SER A 18 0.06 -22.31 -18.43
N ASN A 19 -1.27 -22.38 -18.59
CA ASN A 19 -2.18 -22.61 -17.48
C ASN A 19 -2.42 -24.12 -17.31
N LEU A 20 -2.29 -24.58 -16.08
CA LEU A 20 -2.60 -25.96 -15.70
C LEU A 20 -4.09 -26.08 -15.37
N TRP A 21 -4.79 -26.91 -16.09
CA TRP A 21 -6.20 -27.24 -15.87
C TRP A 21 -6.30 -28.61 -15.24
N VAL A 22 -7.07 -28.71 -14.17
CA VAL A 22 -7.30 -29.95 -13.43
C VAL A 22 -8.78 -30.18 -13.28
N SER A 23 -9.28 -31.31 -13.79
CA SER A 23 -10.66 -31.73 -13.56
C SER A 23 -10.74 -32.77 -12.45
N ALA A 24 -11.77 -32.67 -11.62
CA ALA A 24 -12.07 -33.60 -10.54
C ALA A 24 -13.50 -34.15 -10.65
N TRP A 25 -13.73 -35.38 -10.25
CA TRP A 25 -15.00 -36.09 -10.43
C TRP A 25 -16.19 -35.40 -9.81
N SER A 26 -16.01 -34.71 -8.69
CA SER A 26 -17.13 -34.11 -7.95
C SER A 26 -17.00 -32.60 -7.73
N ASN A 27 -15.86 -31.99 -8.11
CA ASN A 27 -15.56 -30.59 -7.79
C ASN A 27 -15.30 -29.72 -9.03
N GLY A 28 -15.71 -30.17 -10.21
CA GLY A 28 -15.59 -29.40 -11.44
C GLY A 28 -14.17 -29.27 -11.97
N VAL A 29 -13.84 -28.08 -12.48
CA VAL A 29 -12.55 -27.78 -13.10
C VAL A 29 -11.88 -26.65 -12.34
N SER A 30 -10.62 -26.85 -11.99
CA SER A 30 -9.73 -25.82 -11.41
C SER A 30 -8.62 -25.49 -12.39
N TYR A 31 -8.11 -24.27 -12.36
CA TYR A 31 -6.92 -23.91 -13.13
C TYR A 31 -5.93 -23.12 -12.28
N SER A 32 -4.66 -23.21 -12.67
CA SER A 32 -3.56 -22.45 -12.07
C SER A 32 -2.56 -22.06 -13.16
N SER A 33 -2.02 -20.85 -13.11
CA SER A 33 -0.90 -20.46 -13.97
C SER A 33 0.38 -21.15 -13.48
N THR A 34 1.13 -21.77 -14.39
CA THR A 34 2.47 -22.35 -14.09
C THR A 34 3.59 -21.32 -14.23
N ARG A 35 3.29 -20.10 -14.68
CA ARG A 35 4.26 -19.00 -14.72
C ARG A 35 4.63 -18.59 -13.29
N ASP A 36 5.90 -18.20 -13.10
CA ASP A 36 6.34 -17.64 -11.82
C ASP A 36 5.40 -16.54 -11.37
N ALA A 37 4.87 -16.68 -10.16
CA ALA A 37 4.00 -15.68 -9.59
C ALA A 37 4.78 -14.37 -9.41
N PHE A 38 4.24 -13.28 -9.93
CA PHE A 38 4.83 -11.95 -9.75
C PHE A 38 4.90 -11.58 -8.26
N PHE A 39 3.84 -11.93 -7.52
CA PHE A 39 3.80 -11.76 -6.08
C PHE A 39 4.24 -13.04 -5.37
N LYS A 40 5.26 -12.94 -4.53
CA LYS A 40 5.60 -13.99 -3.58
C LYS A 40 4.83 -13.77 -2.29
N THR A 41 4.26 -14.83 -1.75
CA THR A 41 3.40 -14.78 -0.55
C THR A 41 4.07 -15.49 0.61
N VAL A 42 4.15 -14.81 1.73
CA VAL A 42 4.58 -15.39 3.00
C VAL A 42 3.39 -15.42 3.95
N TRP A 43 2.92 -16.64 4.22
CA TRP A 43 1.82 -16.87 5.15
C TRP A 43 2.34 -16.88 6.59
N ILE A 44 1.73 -16.08 7.45
CA ILE A 44 2.03 -16.10 8.89
C ILE A 44 1.02 -17.03 9.55
N LYS A 45 1.52 -18.07 10.24
CA LYS A 45 0.66 -18.94 11.02
C LYS A 45 0.46 -18.34 12.40
N PRO A 46 -0.77 -18.40 12.97
CA PRO A 46 -0.99 -17.98 14.35
C PRO A 46 -0.09 -18.79 15.28
N GLN A 47 0.77 -18.14 16.04
CA GLN A 47 1.69 -18.81 16.97
C GLN A 47 1.02 -19.32 18.24
N SER A 48 -0.20 -18.88 18.50
CA SER A 48 -0.98 -19.26 19.68
C SER A 48 -2.48 -19.16 19.40
N LYS A 49 -3.32 -19.65 20.33
CA LYS A 49 -4.78 -19.48 20.27
C LYS A 49 -5.23 -18.00 20.23
N VAL A 50 -4.33 -17.06 20.48
CA VAL A 50 -4.55 -15.61 20.53
C VAL A 50 -3.74 -14.89 19.43
N GLY A 51 -2.90 -15.59 18.67
CA GLY A 51 -2.09 -15.01 17.59
C GLY A 51 -2.93 -14.53 16.42
N SER A 52 -2.53 -13.42 15.81
CA SER A 52 -3.14 -12.89 14.59
C SER A 52 -2.20 -13.08 13.41
N GLU A 53 -2.75 -13.47 12.28
CA GLU A 53 -2.06 -13.48 10.98
C GLU A 53 -1.92 -12.06 10.41
N PHE A 54 -2.63 -11.08 11.01
CA PHE A 54 -2.70 -9.72 10.50
C PHE A 54 -1.40 -8.96 10.78
N VAL A 55 -0.74 -8.53 9.70
CA VAL A 55 0.44 -7.67 9.74
C VAL A 55 0.00 -6.23 9.93
N SER A 56 0.38 -5.63 11.05
CA SER A 56 0.03 -4.25 11.41
C SER A 56 1.09 -3.22 11.01
N THR A 57 2.35 -3.64 10.90
CA THR A 57 3.45 -2.76 10.48
C THR A 57 4.62 -3.56 9.94
N MET A 58 5.39 -2.95 9.04
CA MET A 58 6.61 -3.53 8.48
C MET A 58 7.72 -2.49 8.44
N HIS A 59 8.94 -2.93 8.69
CA HIS A 59 10.14 -2.09 8.64
C HIS A 59 11.33 -2.86 8.08
N TYR A 60 11.94 -2.35 7.01
CA TYR A 60 13.19 -2.90 6.48
C TYR A 60 14.39 -2.33 7.22
N ASP A 61 15.26 -3.21 7.64
CA ASP A 61 16.53 -2.90 8.30
C ASP A 61 17.69 -3.12 7.33
N PRO A 62 18.67 -2.18 7.25
CA PRO A 62 19.83 -2.32 6.35
C PRO A 62 20.65 -3.59 6.56
N ASP A 63 20.52 -4.29 7.69
CA ASP A 63 21.14 -5.60 7.92
C ASP A 63 20.54 -6.73 7.07
N GLY A 64 19.51 -6.43 6.25
CA GLY A 64 18.86 -7.35 5.32
C GLY A 64 17.70 -8.12 5.92
N TYR A 65 17.02 -7.51 6.89
CA TYR A 65 15.82 -8.06 7.51
C TYR A 65 14.62 -7.14 7.36
N VAL A 66 13.44 -7.74 7.20
CA VAL A 66 12.16 -7.04 7.39
C VAL A 66 11.60 -7.45 8.74
N TYR A 67 11.47 -6.48 9.64
CA TYR A 67 10.77 -6.64 10.91
C TYR A 67 9.28 -6.42 10.71
N ILE A 68 8.48 -7.28 11.28
CA ILE A 68 7.04 -7.36 11.05
C ILE A 68 6.34 -7.36 12.40
N GLY A 69 5.49 -6.36 12.61
CA GLY A 69 4.61 -6.29 13.76
C GLY A 69 3.26 -6.92 13.46
N ASN A 70 2.76 -7.73 14.37
CA ASN A 70 1.46 -8.39 14.28
C ASN A 70 0.46 -7.77 15.24
N LYS A 71 -0.82 -7.86 14.87
CA LYS A 71 -1.90 -7.29 15.69
C LYS A 71 -2.02 -7.92 17.07
N PHE A 72 -1.66 -9.21 17.21
CA PHE A 72 -1.70 -9.95 18.50
C PHE A 72 -0.55 -10.97 18.63
N GLY A 73 0.52 -10.81 17.89
CA GLY A 73 1.60 -11.82 17.78
C GLY A 73 3.00 -11.30 18.04
N GLY A 74 3.16 -10.05 18.52
CA GLY A 74 4.48 -9.47 18.76
C GLY A 74 5.24 -9.13 17.48
N VAL A 75 6.57 -9.28 17.53
CA VAL A 75 7.48 -8.97 16.41
C VAL A 75 8.08 -10.26 15.86
N ILE A 76 7.99 -10.45 14.56
CA ILE A 76 8.66 -11.49 13.79
C ILE A 76 9.63 -10.87 12.80
N ARG A 77 10.52 -11.69 12.22
CA ARG A 77 11.56 -11.22 11.32
C ARG A 77 11.63 -12.08 10.06
N PHE A 78 11.77 -11.44 8.91
CA PHE A 78 11.98 -12.09 7.62
C PHE A 78 13.38 -11.78 7.10
N ASP A 79 14.19 -12.82 6.84
CA ASP A 79 15.50 -12.70 6.20
C ASP A 79 15.30 -12.55 4.69
N THR A 80 15.63 -11.37 4.14
CA THR A 80 15.39 -11.05 2.71
C THR A 80 16.30 -11.85 1.77
N ARG A 81 17.49 -12.24 2.22
CA ARG A 81 18.48 -13.00 1.44
C ARG A 81 18.12 -14.48 1.37
N LYS A 82 17.72 -15.06 2.51
CA LYS A 82 17.30 -16.47 2.58
C LYS A 82 15.85 -16.67 2.16
N GLN A 83 15.06 -15.59 2.12
CA GLN A 83 13.60 -15.59 1.91
C GLN A 83 12.88 -16.49 2.93
N GLN A 84 13.27 -16.39 4.18
CA GLN A 84 12.76 -17.22 5.27
C GLN A 84 12.25 -16.37 6.42
N LEU A 85 11.11 -16.78 6.97
CA LEU A 85 10.52 -16.21 8.16
C LEU A 85 11.20 -16.81 9.39
N GLU A 86 11.66 -15.96 10.30
CA GLU A 86 12.22 -16.35 11.59
C GLU A 86 11.26 -15.91 12.71
N GLU A 87 10.69 -16.88 13.43
CA GLU A 87 9.71 -16.65 14.49
C GLU A 87 10.11 -17.33 15.79
N PRO A 88 9.81 -16.73 16.96
CA PRO A 88 9.58 -15.31 17.24
C PRO A 88 10.91 -14.54 17.27
N TYR A 89 10.88 -13.22 16.99
CA TYR A 89 12.09 -12.39 17.10
C TYR A 89 12.42 -12.03 18.56
N CYS A 90 11.45 -11.54 19.29
CA CYS A 90 11.53 -11.20 20.70
C CYS A 90 10.32 -11.79 21.43
N ASN A 91 10.57 -12.72 22.34
CA ASN A 91 9.52 -13.38 23.10
C ASN A 91 9.25 -12.60 24.40
N ALA A 92 8.59 -11.43 24.26
CA ALA A 92 8.22 -10.57 25.37
C ALA A 92 6.70 -10.35 25.38
N PRO A 93 6.00 -10.69 26.48
CA PRO A 93 4.54 -10.51 26.58
C PRO A 93 4.09 -9.07 26.35
N GLU A 94 4.94 -8.09 26.67
CA GLU A 94 4.70 -6.66 26.48
C GLU A 94 4.48 -6.28 25.03
N LEU A 95 5.03 -7.06 24.08
CA LEU A 95 4.88 -6.86 22.64
C LEU A 95 3.66 -7.59 22.06
N SER A 96 2.95 -8.39 22.87
CA SER A 96 1.78 -9.17 22.40
C SER A 96 0.57 -8.34 21.99
N PRO A 97 0.30 -7.16 22.57
CA PRO A 97 -0.70 -6.25 22.02
C PRO A 97 -0.28 -5.72 20.65
N ASN A 98 -1.20 -5.04 19.97
CA ASN A 98 -1.00 -4.49 18.63
C ASN A 98 0.29 -3.64 18.52
N VAL A 99 1.27 -4.15 17.76
CA VAL A 99 2.48 -3.42 17.39
C VAL A 99 2.09 -2.42 16.29
N THR A 100 2.31 -1.13 16.52
CA THR A 100 1.78 -0.07 15.66
C THR A 100 2.81 0.51 14.69
N SER A 101 4.08 0.59 15.10
CA SER A 101 5.18 0.99 14.24
C SER A 101 6.51 0.41 14.72
N ILE A 102 7.44 0.20 13.80
CA ILE A 102 8.79 -0.32 14.06
C ILE A 102 9.81 0.58 13.35
N GLN A 103 10.91 0.89 14.05
CA GLN A 103 12.10 1.54 13.49
C GLN A 103 13.35 0.88 14.03
N SER A 104 14.49 1.10 13.37
CA SER A 104 15.77 0.57 13.82
C SER A 104 16.92 1.53 13.58
N ASP A 105 17.94 1.43 14.40
CA ASP A 105 19.29 1.90 14.13
C ASP A 105 20.26 0.69 13.99
N SER A 106 21.57 0.92 14.07
CA SER A 106 22.56 -0.15 13.95
C SER A 106 22.52 -1.16 15.11
N GLN A 107 22.03 -0.79 16.29
CA GLN A 107 22.09 -1.61 17.51
C GLN A 107 20.72 -1.96 18.04
N HIS A 108 19.71 -1.10 17.83
CA HIS A 108 18.42 -1.20 18.49
C HIS A 108 17.27 -1.32 17.49
N LEU A 109 16.22 -1.94 17.97
CA LEU A 109 14.89 -1.94 17.36
C LEU A 109 13.94 -1.19 18.29
N TYR A 110 13.24 -0.20 17.75
CA TYR A 110 12.24 0.59 18.43
C TYR A 110 10.87 0.09 18.02
N VAL A 111 10.09 -0.37 18.99
CA VAL A 111 8.78 -0.99 18.74
C VAL A 111 7.72 -0.25 19.55
N SER A 112 6.77 0.36 18.87
CA SER A 112 5.63 0.98 19.52
C SER A 112 4.49 0.00 19.69
N VAL A 113 3.93 -0.05 20.88
CA VAL A 113 2.78 -0.85 21.26
C VAL A 113 1.82 0.04 22.03
N ARG A 114 0.64 0.29 21.46
CA ARG A 114 -0.34 1.23 22.04
C ARG A 114 0.27 2.61 22.30
N GLU A 115 0.48 2.97 23.58
CA GLU A 115 1.00 4.26 24.05
C GLU A 115 2.45 4.21 24.52
N ARG A 116 3.20 3.13 24.26
CA ARG A 116 4.57 2.92 24.76
C ARG A 116 5.52 2.51 23.64
N VAL A 117 6.75 2.98 23.72
CA VAL A 117 7.87 2.54 22.90
C VAL A 117 8.78 1.63 23.70
N PHE A 118 9.09 0.47 23.16
CA PHE A 118 10.06 -0.49 23.68
C PHE A 118 11.33 -0.44 22.86
N VAL A 119 12.47 -0.45 23.51
CA VAL A 119 13.80 -0.51 22.91
C VAL A 119 14.33 -1.93 23.08
N ILE A 120 14.59 -2.59 21.96
CA ILE A 120 15.09 -3.97 21.93
C ILE A 120 16.52 -3.93 21.41
N ASP A 121 17.44 -4.51 22.12
CA ASP A 121 18.81 -4.74 21.66
C ASP A 121 18.80 -5.84 20.59
N LYS A 122 19.33 -5.55 19.41
CA LYS A 122 19.30 -6.47 18.26
C LYS A 122 20.13 -7.73 18.47
N GLN A 123 21.22 -7.65 19.24
CA GLN A 123 22.12 -8.78 19.46
C GLN A 123 21.51 -9.77 20.46
N SER A 124 21.06 -9.28 21.61
CA SER A 124 20.45 -10.13 22.66
C SER A 124 18.99 -10.46 22.40
N ARG A 125 18.31 -9.70 21.54
CA ARG A 125 16.88 -9.78 21.22
C ARG A 125 16.00 -9.58 22.48
N ARG A 126 16.44 -8.75 23.41
CA ARG A 126 15.74 -8.44 24.66
C ARG A 126 15.35 -6.98 24.75
N ILE A 127 14.23 -6.72 25.41
CA ILE A 127 13.86 -5.35 25.80
C ILE A 127 14.88 -4.88 26.82
N ILE A 128 15.56 -3.76 26.53
CA ILE A 128 16.56 -3.13 27.40
C ILE A 128 16.02 -1.88 28.07
N SER A 129 15.05 -1.22 27.47
CA SER A 129 14.36 -0.06 28.06
C SER A 129 12.98 0.14 27.43
N SER A 130 12.19 1.01 28.03
CA SER A 130 10.94 1.49 27.42
C SER A 130 10.61 2.89 27.95
N PHE A 131 9.88 3.66 27.16
CA PHE A 131 9.40 4.97 27.55
C PHE A 131 8.00 5.24 26.97
N GLN A 132 7.35 6.26 27.49
CA GLN A 132 5.99 6.61 27.10
C GLN A 132 5.93 8.10 26.76
N PRO A 133 5.30 8.50 25.64
CA PRO A 133 4.97 9.88 25.35
C PRO A 133 4.18 10.53 26.49
N GLN A 134 4.36 11.83 26.68
CA GLN A 134 3.66 12.57 27.74
C GLN A 134 2.16 12.60 27.55
N CYS A 135 1.71 12.57 26.28
CA CYS A 135 0.29 12.57 25.93
C CYS A 135 -0.45 11.28 26.29
N LYS A 136 0.26 10.17 26.56
CA LYS A 136 -0.31 8.85 26.91
C LYS A 136 -1.42 8.39 25.97
N ASP A 137 -1.24 8.62 24.69
CA ASP A 137 -2.21 8.28 23.66
C ASP A 137 -1.65 7.24 22.69
N TYR A 138 -2.51 6.64 21.87
CA TYR A 138 -2.15 5.64 20.87
C TYR A 138 -1.11 6.20 19.88
N ILE A 139 -0.01 5.48 19.73
CA ILE A 139 1.08 5.83 18.80
C ILE A 139 0.72 5.30 17.41
N PHE A 140 0.67 6.21 16.43
CA PHE A 140 0.41 5.86 15.03
C PHE A 140 1.68 5.56 14.25
N ASP A 141 2.72 6.36 14.46
CA ASP A 141 3.99 6.15 13.78
C ASP A 141 5.16 6.62 14.63
N ILE A 142 6.30 5.98 14.43
CA ILE A 142 7.59 6.41 14.97
C ILE A 142 8.61 6.49 13.84
N LYS A 143 9.47 7.50 13.83
CA LYS A 143 10.53 7.66 12.84
C LYS A 143 11.79 8.23 13.46
N LEU A 144 12.95 7.65 13.08
CA LEU A 144 14.26 8.23 13.37
C LEU A 144 14.60 9.28 12.34
N ASP A 145 15.00 10.47 12.81
CA ASP A 145 15.53 11.52 11.95
C ASP A 145 17.06 11.36 11.73
N THR A 146 17.65 12.30 10.98
CA THR A 146 19.09 12.31 10.69
C THR A 146 19.96 12.59 11.93
N PHE A 147 19.36 13.04 13.02
CA PHE A 147 20.02 13.31 14.30
C PHE A 147 19.86 12.18 15.31
N GLN A 148 19.34 11.01 14.88
CA GLN A 148 19.04 9.85 15.71
C GLN A 148 18.00 10.12 16.81
N ARG A 149 17.08 11.06 16.57
CA ARG A 149 15.99 11.36 17.47
C ARG A 149 14.75 10.63 16.99
N LEU A 150 13.93 10.18 17.93
CA LEU A 150 12.71 9.45 17.65
C LEU A 150 11.50 10.39 17.68
N TRP A 151 10.88 10.58 16.54
CA TRP A 151 9.63 11.33 16.37
C TRP A 151 8.44 10.41 16.49
N ILE A 152 7.42 10.82 17.22
CA ILE A 152 6.24 10.02 17.57
C ILE A 152 4.99 10.82 17.26
N THR A 153 4.11 10.24 16.41
CA THR A 153 2.78 10.78 16.13
C THR A 153 1.71 10.07 16.94
N THR A 154 0.78 10.85 17.47
CA THR A 154 -0.39 10.38 18.22
C THR A 154 -1.63 11.18 17.80
N TYR A 155 -2.79 10.91 18.42
CA TYR A 155 -3.96 11.78 18.31
C TYR A 155 -3.96 12.95 19.30
N SER A 156 -2.90 13.07 20.10
CA SER A 156 -2.72 14.18 21.05
C SER A 156 -1.55 15.10 20.69
N GLY A 157 -0.89 14.87 19.55
CA GLY A 157 0.18 15.71 19.03
C GLY A 157 1.40 14.95 18.55
N LEU A 158 2.49 15.68 18.36
CA LEU A 158 3.80 15.22 17.91
C LEU A 158 4.80 15.39 19.05
N GLU A 159 5.51 14.32 19.39
CA GLU A 159 6.59 14.38 20.36
C GLU A 159 7.91 13.92 19.75
N CYS A 160 9.04 14.45 20.24
CA CYS A 160 10.37 14.06 19.86
C CYS A 160 11.21 13.69 21.07
N PHE A 161 11.86 12.54 20.97
CA PHE A 161 12.71 12.00 22.02
C PHE A 161 14.15 11.86 21.55
N GLU A 162 15.08 12.12 22.44
CA GLU A 162 16.51 11.94 22.27
C GLU A 162 17.06 11.07 23.40
N GLU A 163 17.97 10.15 23.09
CA GLU A 163 18.65 9.38 24.09
C GLU A 163 19.79 10.20 24.73
N ARG A 164 19.77 10.34 26.04
CA ARG A 164 20.82 11.00 26.82
C ARG A 164 21.19 10.15 28.01
N ASN A 165 22.44 9.71 28.07
CA ASN A 165 22.97 8.88 29.17
C ASN A 165 22.13 7.60 29.44
N GLY A 166 21.70 6.92 28.38
CA GLY A 166 20.90 5.70 28.46
C GLY A 166 19.41 5.92 28.78
N GLN A 167 18.96 7.17 28.75
CA GLN A 167 17.55 7.52 29.01
C GLN A 167 16.94 8.33 27.86
N TRP A 168 15.74 7.97 27.46
CA TRP A 168 14.96 8.70 26.47
C TRP A 168 14.28 9.90 27.11
N GLN A 169 14.61 11.09 26.63
CA GLN A 169 14.11 12.37 27.13
C GLN A 169 13.28 13.05 26.05
N ASN A 170 12.08 13.52 26.41
CA ASN A 170 11.28 14.36 25.53
C ASN A 170 11.95 15.71 25.38
N ILE A 171 12.26 16.10 24.13
CA ILE A 171 12.91 17.36 23.79
C ILE A 171 11.98 18.32 23.05
N TYR A 172 10.93 17.82 22.41
CA TYR A 172 9.88 18.60 21.76
C TYR A 172 8.52 17.97 21.95
N ALA A 173 7.52 18.82 22.16
CA ALA A 173 6.11 18.48 22.11
C ALA A 173 5.35 19.59 21.35
N PHE A 174 4.71 19.23 20.24
CA PHE A 174 3.95 20.13 19.39
C PHE A 174 2.50 19.72 19.31
N THR A 175 1.62 20.72 19.42
CA THR A 175 0.16 20.55 19.32
C THR A 175 -0.46 21.70 18.51
N GLU A 176 -1.76 21.66 18.31
CA GLU A 176 -2.53 22.78 17.75
C GLU A 176 -2.58 23.99 18.70
N ALA A 177 -2.21 23.83 19.97
CA ALA A 177 -2.08 24.92 20.94
C ALA A 177 -0.66 25.50 21.01
N THR A 178 0.33 24.88 20.34
CA THR A 178 1.69 25.39 20.28
C THR A 178 1.70 26.76 19.58
N PRO A 179 2.42 27.78 20.11
CA PRO A 179 2.51 29.07 19.44
C PRO A 179 3.11 29.01 18.04
N GLU A 180 2.67 29.89 17.14
CA GLU A 180 3.35 30.10 15.86
C GLU A 180 4.82 30.51 16.06
N PRO A 181 5.74 30.13 15.19
CA PRO A 181 5.53 29.47 13.89
C PRO A 181 5.56 27.92 13.96
N ARG A 182 5.41 27.29 15.13
CA ARG A 182 5.56 25.85 15.34
C ARG A 182 4.25 25.13 15.66
N ARG A 183 3.10 25.78 15.42
CA ARG A 183 1.77 25.22 15.64
C ARG A 183 1.44 24.15 14.58
N LEU A 184 0.90 23.02 15.03
CA LEU A 184 0.32 21.98 14.15
C LEU A 184 -1.06 22.41 13.60
N SER A 185 -1.47 21.83 12.47
CA SER A 185 -2.84 22.01 11.93
C SER A 185 -3.88 21.30 12.80
N THR A 186 -3.51 20.21 13.44
CA THR A 186 -4.32 19.37 14.33
C THR A 186 -3.42 18.51 15.21
N ASN A 187 -3.95 18.02 16.32
CA ASN A 187 -3.29 17.03 17.16
C ASN A 187 -3.37 15.62 16.59
N LYS A 188 -4.34 15.33 15.69
CA LYS A 188 -4.61 13.99 15.17
C LYS A 188 -3.70 13.69 13.98
N LEU A 189 -2.54 13.11 14.27
CA LEU A 189 -1.47 12.85 13.32
C LEU A 189 -1.41 11.36 12.95
N HIS A 190 -0.94 11.08 11.73
CA HIS A 190 -0.79 9.72 11.22
C HIS A 190 0.69 9.40 10.92
N LYS A 191 1.10 9.45 9.67
CA LYS A 191 2.43 9.01 9.20
C LYS A 191 3.43 10.16 9.15
N ILE A 192 4.69 9.81 9.42
CA ILE A 192 5.85 10.69 9.29
C ILE A 192 6.68 10.24 8.09
N TYR A 193 6.95 11.15 7.17
CA TYR A 193 8.00 11.01 6.18
C TYR A 193 9.21 11.86 6.56
N VAL A 194 10.37 11.24 6.70
CA VAL A 194 11.64 11.94 6.99
C VAL A 194 12.33 12.27 5.68
N ASP A 195 12.26 13.52 5.25
CA ASP A 195 12.99 14.01 4.06
C ASP A 195 14.43 14.36 4.44
N LYS A 196 15.31 13.37 4.36
CA LYS A 196 16.72 13.52 4.71
C LYS A 196 17.44 14.54 3.83
N ALA A 197 17.05 14.67 2.56
CA ALA A 197 17.69 15.59 1.61
C ALA A 197 17.38 17.06 1.92
N LYS A 198 16.18 17.33 2.43
CA LYS A 198 15.70 18.68 2.76
C LYS A 198 15.82 19.01 4.26
N ASN A 199 16.20 18.01 5.06
CA ASN A 199 16.18 18.11 6.53
C ASN A 199 14.80 18.54 7.06
N GLU A 200 13.77 17.84 6.64
CA GLU A 200 12.37 18.14 6.93
C GLU A 200 11.60 16.89 7.34
N LEU A 201 10.52 17.09 8.07
CA LEU A 201 9.52 16.07 8.35
C LEU A 201 8.21 16.47 7.69
N VAL A 202 7.59 15.54 6.94
CA VAL A 202 6.25 15.75 6.38
C VAL A 202 5.31 14.75 7.06
N ILE A 203 4.27 15.27 7.70
CA ILE A 203 3.38 14.51 8.57
C ILE A 203 1.96 14.59 8.02
N THR A 204 1.36 13.43 7.75
CA THR A 204 -0.04 13.31 7.39
C THR A 204 -0.93 13.42 8.62
N SER A 205 -2.13 13.95 8.45
CA SER A 205 -3.08 14.14 9.54
C SER A 205 -4.54 14.08 9.06
N VAL A 206 -5.49 14.25 9.97
CA VAL A 206 -6.90 14.41 9.63
C VAL A 206 -7.24 15.82 9.12
N MET A 207 -6.28 16.76 9.15
CA MET A 207 -6.43 18.16 8.71
C MET A 207 -5.28 18.57 7.76
N GLY A 208 -4.99 17.70 6.78
CA GLY A 208 -3.97 17.94 5.76
C GLY A 208 -2.57 17.56 6.21
N LEU A 209 -1.57 18.30 5.71
CA LEU A 209 -0.14 18.05 5.96
C LEU A 209 0.45 19.08 6.91
N ASN A 210 1.35 18.59 7.78
CA ASN A 210 2.26 19.42 8.55
C ASN A 210 3.69 19.15 8.06
N ARG A 211 4.40 20.19 7.63
CA ARG A 211 5.80 20.10 7.18
C ARG A 211 6.68 20.88 8.14
N LEU A 212 7.48 20.17 8.90
CA LEU A 212 8.42 20.72 9.87
C LEU A 212 9.75 20.97 9.17
N GLN A 213 10.24 22.20 9.23
CA GLN A 213 11.55 22.57 8.75
C GLN A 213 12.54 22.61 9.90
N LEU A 214 13.66 21.88 9.72
CA LEU A 214 14.73 21.82 10.71
C LEU A 214 15.95 22.60 10.20
N ASN A 215 16.61 23.31 11.12
CA ASN A 215 17.90 23.95 10.82
C ASN A 215 19.05 22.92 10.85
N ALA A 216 20.26 23.37 10.57
CA ALA A 216 21.45 22.52 10.55
C ALA A 216 21.78 21.87 11.92
N LYS A 217 21.22 22.38 13.03
CA LYS A 217 21.35 21.80 14.36
C LYS A 217 20.21 20.83 14.68
N GLY A 218 19.27 20.65 13.76
CA GLY A 218 18.10 19.82 13.96
C GLY A 218 16.97 20.48 14.76
N GLU A 219 17.04 21.78 15.05
CA GLU A 219 15.96 22.48 15.75
C GLU A 219 14.81 22.78 14.79
N VAL A 220 13.58 22.59 15.24
CA VAL A 220 12.40 22.94 14.47
C VAL A 220 12.25 24.45 14.38
N VAL A 221 12.41 24.98 13.18
CA VAL A 221 12.30 26.43 12.90
C VAL A 221 10.85 26.83 12.78
N ARG A 222 10.07 26.08 11.96
CA ARG A 222 8.66 26.34 11.72
C ARG A 222 7.91 25.10 11.24
N VAL A 223 6.59 25.16 11.33
CA VAL A 223 5.65 24.20 10.75
C VAL A 223 4.84 24.90 9.67
N LEU A 224 4.94 24.40 8.43
CA LEU A 224 4.10 24.80 7.31
C LEU A 224 2.91 23.86 7.24
N LYS A 225 1.72 24.41 7.00
CA LYS A 225 0.45 23.69 7.00
C LYS A 225 -0.18 23.75 5.62
N TYR A 226 -0.64 22.61 5.11
CA TYR A 226 -1.25 22.48 3.79
C TYR A 226 -2.55 21.71 3.93
N ALA A 227 -3.64 22.32 3.56
CA ALA A 227 -4.99 21.74 3.64
C ALA A 227 -5.64 21.71 2.26
N ALA A 228 -6.64 20.86 2.11
CA ALA A 228 -7.50 20.84 0.93
C ALA A 228 -8.28 22.15 0.82
N ASP A 229 -8.32 22.70 -0.39
CA ASP A 229 -9.12 23.86 -0.75
C ASP A 229 -10.10 23.47 -1.87
N THR A 230 -11.38 23.45 -1.54
CA THR A 230 -12.44 23.06 -2.49
C THR A 230 -12.66 24.08 -3.62
N GLN A 231 -12.05 25.27 -3.52
CA GLN A 231 -12.17 26.34 -4.52
C GLN A 231 -11.12 26.21 -5.64
N THR A 232 -10.14 25.30 -5.50
CA THR A 232 -9.07 25.13 -6.48
C THR A 232 -9.04 23.69 -7.01
N SER A 233 -8.83 23.53 -8.33
CA SER A 233 -8.74 22.22 -8.99
C SER A 233 -7.41 21.50 -8.74
N HIS A 234 -6.41 22.21 -8.22
CA HIS A 234 -5.07 21.66 -7.96
C HIS A 234 -4.77 21.51 -6.47
N SER A 235 -5.80 21.26 -5.70
CA SER A 235 -5.74 21.03 -4.26
C SER A 235 -5.73 19.55 -3.92
N LEU A 236 -5.40 19.22 -2.66
CA LEU A 236 -5.61 17.89 -2.09
C LEU A 236 -7.08 17.45 -2.25
N SER A 237 -7.30 16.18 -2.58
CA SER A 237 -8.65 15.61 -2.69
C SER A 237 -9.39 15.51 -1.35
N SER A 238 -8.64 15.47 -0.24
CA SER A 238 -9.17 15.39 1.13
C SER A 238 -8.14 15.90 2.12
N ASN A 239 -8.61 16.31 3.30
CA ASN A 239 -7.76 16.58 4.46
C ASN A 239 -7.42 15.31 5.27
N TYR A 240 -8.12 14.20 5.07
CA TYR A 240 -7.91 12.97 5.82
C TYR A 240 -6.84 12.11 5.14
N LEU A 241 -5.59 12.33 5.54
CA LEU A 241 -4.41 11.75 4.89
C LEU A 241 -3.83 10.61 5.72
N TRP A 242 -3.57 9.45 5.08
CA TRP A 242 -3.10 8.25 5.76
C TRP A 242 -1.63 7.95 5.51
N ALA A 243 -1.28 7.70 4.26
CA ALA A 243 0.02 7.19 3.84
C ALA A 243 0.81 8.25 3.08
N ILE A 244 2.13 8.13 3.08
CA ILE A 244 3.02 9.04 2.36
C ILE A 244 4.31 8.33 1.95
N ASP A 245 4.71 8.50 0.70
CA ASP A 245 6.05 8.21 0.20
C ASP A 245 6.46 9.29 -0.84
N LYS A 246 7.71 9.26 -1.33
CA LYS A 246 8.27 10.33 -2.15
C LYS A 246 9.12 9.79 -3.29
N ASP A 247 8.99 10.40 -4.47
CA ASP A 247 9.95 10.33 -5.57
C ASP A 247 10.44 11.75 -5.91
N LYS A 248 11.73 11.99 -5.78
CA LYS A 248 12.36 13.32 -6.02
C LYS A 248 11.68 14.42 -5.22
N ASP A 249 11.01 15.36 -5.88
CA ASP A 249 10.25 16.46 -5.26
C ASP A 249 8.75 16.19 -5.17
N THR A 250 8.29 15.03 -5.61
CA THR A 250 6.88 14.64 -5.62
C THR A 250 6.56 13.77 -4.43
N TYR A 251 5.61 14.19 -3.60
CA TYR A 251 5.05 13.40 -2.52
C TYR A 251 3.79 12.69 -3.01
N TRP A 252 3.70 11.39 -2.74
CA TRP A 252 2.54 10.57 -3.03
C TRP A 252 1.83 10.26 -1.73
N ILE A 253 0.55 10.62 -1.66
CA ILE A 253 -0.21 10.63 -0.41
C ILE A 253 -1.51 9.88 -0.59
N GLY A 254 -1.69 8.84 0.19
CA GLY A 254 -2.92 8.07 0.29
C GLY A 254 -3.93 8.73 1.22
N THR A 255 -5.20 8.68 0.86
CA THR A 255 -6.31 9.25 1.63
C THR A 255 -7.31 8.20 2.04
N MET A 256 -8.14 8.52 2.99
CA MET A 256 -9.35 7.76 3.29
C MET A 256 -10.50 8.30 2.45
N GLY A 257 -10.98 7.50 1.48
CA GLY A 257 -12.15 7.79 0.65
C GLY A 257 -11.93 8.71 -0.54
N SER A 258 -10.71 9.23 -0.80
CA SER A 258 -10.48 10.23 -1.86
C SER A 258 -9.27 9.93 -2.74
N GLY A 259 -8.78 8.68 -2.72
CA GLY A 259 -7.75 8.18 -3.63
C GLY A 259 -6.33 8.61 -3.29
N LEU A 260 -5.48 8.58 -4.30
CA LEU A 260 -4.05 8.92 -4.27
C LEU A 260 -3.84 10.35 -4.71
N ASN A 261 -3.10 11.14 -3.92
CA ASN A 261 -2.68 12.49 -4.30
C ASN A 261 -1.21 12.51 -4.68
N LYS A 262 -0.91 13.19 -5.77
CA LYS A 262 0.43 13.62 -6.18
C LYS A 262 0.62 15.06 -5.76
N VAL A 263 1.54 15.36 -4.85
CA VAL A 263 1.74 16.69 -4.26
C VAL A 263 3.15 17.19 -4.52
N ILE A 264 3.24 18.44 -4.96
CA ILE A 264 4.51 19.17 -5.12
C ILE A 264 4.39 20.46 -4.32
N PHE A 265 5.31 20.68 -3.38
CA PHE A 265 5.37 21.94 -2.65
C PHE A 265 5.99 23.03 -3.52
N THR A 266 5.30 24.19 -3.60
CA THR A 266 5.66 25.34 -4.41
C THR A 266 5.70 26.61 -3.56
N ASP A 267 6.25 26.49 -2.32
CA ASP A 267 6.28 27.59 -1.37
C ASP A 267 6.89 28.86 -1.97
N ASN A 268 6.24 29.97 -1.73
CA ASN A 268 6.69 31.26 -2.21
C ASN A 268 8.00 31.70 -1.53
N ALA A 269 8.77 32.54 -2.20
CA ALA A 269 10.04 33.05 -1.68
C ALA A 269 9.91 33.80 -0.32
N ASN A 270 8.73 34.37 -0.04
CA ASN A 270 8.41 34.99 1.25
C ASN A 270 8.10 33.94 2.36
N GLY A 271 8.11 32.64 2.03
CA GLY A 271 7.83 31.56 2.94
C GLY A 271 6.35 31.25 3.18
N THR A 272 5.45 31.82 2.39
CA THR A 272 4.03 31.44 2.40
C THR A 272 3.88 30.02 1.87
N PRO A 273 3.22 29.09 2.61
CA PRO A 273 2.99 27.72 2.16
C PRO A 273 2.18 27.69 0.86
N SER A 274 2.66 26.96 -0.13
CA SER A 274 1.93 26.72 -1.38
C SER A 274 2.25 25.32 -1.90
N TYR A 275 1.32 24.72 -2.63
CA TYR A 275 1.48 23.42 -3.27
C TYR A 275 0.58 23.29 -4.48
N THR A 276 0.89 22.31 -5.31
CA THR A 276 -0.02 21.81 -6.35
C THR A 276 -0.29 20.34 -6.11
N ALA A 277 -1.53 19.89 -6.36
CA ALA A 277 -1.89 18.50 -6.27
C ALA A 277 -2.69 18.03 -7.50
N GLU A 278 -2.45 16.80 -7.90
CA GLU A 278 -3.30 16.01 -8.79
C GLU A 278 -3.81 14.81 -7.98
N HIS A 279 -5.01 14.32 -8.24
CA HIS A 279 -5.56 13.16 -7.53
C HIS A 279 -6.07 12.10 -8.50
N TYR A 280 -6.05 10.84 -8.08
CA TYR A 280 -6.35 9.66 -8.87
C TYR A 280 -7.07 8.64 -8.00
N GLY A 281 -8.08 7.97 -8.56
CA GLY A 281 -8.92 7.04 -7.80
C GLY A 281 -9.56 5.95 -8.65
N ILE A 282 -10.77 5.59 -8.30
CA ILE A 282 -11.53 4.54 -9.00
C ILE A 282 -11.79 4.89 -10.47
N ASP A 283 -11.88 6.16 -10.82
CA ASP A 283 -12.07 6.62 -12.20
C ASP A 283 -10.84 6.31 -13.07
N GLU A 284 -9.64 6.33 -12.49
CA GLU A 284 -8.39 5.91 -13.14
C GLU A 284 -8.12 4.41 -12.95
N GLY A 285 -9.03 3.66 -12.31
CA GLY A 285 -8.98 2.21 -12.20
C GLY A 285 -8.50 1.63 -10.89
N ALA A 286 -8.40 2.42 -9.82
CA ALA A 286 -8.14 1.90 -8.48
C ALA A 286 -9.27 0.96 -8.01
N THR A 287 -8.92 0.03 -7.11
CA THR A 287 -9.91 -0.88 -6.50
C THR A 287 -10.78 -0.18 -5.46
N SER A 288 -10.24 0.85 -4.83
CA SER A 288 -10.88 1.66 -3.79
C SER A 288 -10.25 3.06 -3.77
N ASN A 289 -10.99 4.02 -3.27
CA ASN A 289 -10.45 5.34 -2.91
C ASN A 289 -9.83 5.37 -1.50
N ASP A 290 -9.89 4.27 -0.74
CA ASP A 290 -9.16 4.11 0.51
C ASP A 290 -7.75 3.60 0.20
N ILE A 291 -6.76 4.47 0.36
CA ILE A 291 -5.35 4.17 0.14
C ILE A 291 -4.63 4.21 1.50
N GLU A 292 -4.37 3.04 2.04
CA GLU A 292 -3.85 2.88 3.41
C GLU A 292 -2.31 2.81 3.48
N SER A 293 -1.66 2.38 2.42
CA SER A 293 -0.20 2.36 2.30
C SER A 293 0.25 2.75 0.89
N VAL A 294 1.41 3.37 0.80
CA VAL A 294 1.99 3.88 -0.47
C VAL A 294 3.48 3.60 -0.47
N GLU A 295 3.97 3.01 -1.56
CA GLU A 295 5.40 2.83 -1.83
C GLU A 295 5.73 3.23 -3.26
N VAL A 296 6.73 4.08 -3.45
CA VAL A 296 7.23 4.45 -4.77
C VAL A 296 8.33 3.49 -5.18
N ASP A 297 8.22 2.89 -6.36
CA ASP A 297 9.22 1.98 -6.90
C ASP A 297 10.40 2.69 -7.57
N ALA A 298 11.42 1.91 -7.96
CA ALA A 298 12.62 2.43 -8.60
C ALA A 298 12.38 3.05 -10.00
N PHE A 299 11.19 2.86 -10.57
CA PHE A 299 10.79 3.41 -11.87
C PHE A 299 9.94 4.67 -11.74
N GLY A 300 9.63 5.09 -10.49
CA GLY A 300 8.78 6.22 -10.17
C GLY A 300 7.28 5.93 -10.27
N ASN A 301 6.89 4.66 -10.34
CA ASN A 301 5.48 4.27 -10.24
C ASN A 301 5.10 4.05 -8.76
N VAL A 302 3.80 4.05 -8.48
CA VAL A 302 3.28 4.02 -7.12
C VAL A 302 2.47 2.75 -6.87
N TRP A 303 2.81 2.08 -5.78
CA TRP A 303 2.09 0.92 -5.29
C TRP A 303 1.25 1.29 -4.09
N CYS A 304 -0.03 0.96 -4.12
CA CYS A 304 -1.01 1.36 -3.14
C CYS A 304 -1.66 0.13 -2.51
N GLY A 305 -1.59 0.03 -1.19
CA GLY A 305 -2.30 -0.97 -0.41
C GLY A 305 -3.54 -0.38 0.26
N GLY A 306 -4.52 -1.24 0.49
CA GLY A 306 -5.81 -0.95 1.09
C GLY A 306 -6.73 -2.11 0.82
N PHE A 307 -7.87 -1.90 0.15
CA PHE A 307 -8.67 -3.00 -0.39
C PHE A 307 -8.00 -3.52 -1.66
N TYR A 308 -7.30 -4.65 -1.54
CA TYR A 308 -6.35 -5.21 -2.51
C TYR A 308 -5.08 -4.34 -2.69
N LEU A 309 -4.25 -4.73 -3.65
CA LEU A 309 -3.04 -4.02 -4.04
C LEU A 309 -3.25 -3.42 -5.43
N SER A 310 -2.91 -2.15 -5.58
CA SER A 310 -3.01 -1.44 -6.85
C SER A 310 -1.66 -0.84 -7.24
N PHE A 311 -1.35 -0.87 -8.52
CA PHE A 311 -0.20 -0.24 -9.15
C PHE A 311 -0.66 0.96 -9.95
N PHE A 312 -0.13 2.12 -9.69
CA PHE A 312 -0.37 3.34 -10.44
C PHE A 312 0.80 3.62 -11.38
N ASP A 313 0.55 3.51 -12.69
CA ASP A 313 1.48 3.94 -13.74
C ASP A 313 1.47 5.46 -13.84
N THR A 314 2.55 6.10 -13.42
CA THR A 314 2.64 7.56 -13.35
C THR A 314 2.70 8.23 -14.73
N LYS A 315 3.07 7.50 -15.78
CA LYS A 315 3.12 7.99 -17.17
C LYS A 315 1.75 7.88 -17.84
N LEU A 316 1.08 6.75 -17.66
CA LEU A 316 -0.25 6.49 -18.21
C LEU A 316 -1.37 7.11 -17.37
N LYS A 317 -1.07 7.53 -16.12
CA LYS A 317 -2.01 8.03 -15.12
C LYS A 317 -3.19 7.06 -14.90
N ARG A 318 -2.88 5.78 -14.73
CA ARG A 318 -3.88 4.70 -14.58
C ARG A 318 -3.44 3.67 -13.56
N PHE A 319 -4.44 3.12 -12.88
CA PHE A 319 -4.24 1.98 -12.01
C PHE A 319 -4.38 0.64 -12.74
N ALA A 320 -3.55 -0.31 -12.31
CA ALA A 320 -3.77 -1.74 -12.48
C ALA A 320 -3.98 -2.34 -11.10
N ALA A 321 -5.03 -3.14 -10.93
CA ALA A 321 -5.40 -3.73 -9.66
C ALA A 321 -5.07 -5.22 -9.63
N PHE A 322 -4.74 -5.74 -8.46
CA PHE A 322 -4.41 -7.13 -8.22
C PHE A 322 -5.28 -7.70 -7.11
N ASN A 323 -5.50 -9.00 -7.13
CA ASN A 323 -6.30 -9.71 -6.14
C ASN A 323 -5.71 -11.10 -5.81
N ASN A 324 -6.46 -11.92 -5.09
CA ASN A 324 -6.02 -13.26 -4.67
C ASN A 324 -5.65 -14.18 -5.83
N SER A 325 -6.27 -14.02 -7.01
CA SER A 325 -5.93 -14.82 -8.20
C SER A 325 -4.54 -14.49 -8.75
N ASP A 326 -4.03 -13.31 -8.44
CA ASP A 326 -2.67 -12.87 -8.80
C ASP A 326 -1.62 -13.32 -7.79
N GLY A 327 -2.02 -14.01 -6.73
CA GLY A 327 -1.15 -14.53 -5.68
C GLY A 327 -1.06 -13.64 -4.44
N LEU A 328 -2.02 -12.73 -4.22
CA LEU A 328 -2.04 -11.93 -2.99
C LEU A 328 -2.48 -12.78 -1.78
N GLN A 329 -1.93 -12.43 -0.59
CA GLN A 329 -2.21 -13.10 0.68
C GLN A 329 -3.66 -12.91 1.16
N GLY A 330 -4.36 -11.91 0.65
CA GLY A 330 -5.71 -11.56 1.05
C GLY A 330 -6.20 -10.31 0.33
N HIS A 331 -7.33 -9.80 0.74
CA HIS A 331 -7.95 -8.60 0.16
C HIS A 331 -7.69 -7.32 0.96
N SER A 332 -7.08 -7.41 2.15
CA SER A 332 -6.82 -6.26 3.01
C SER A 332 -5.33 -6.10 3.26
N PHE A 333 -4.84 -4.89 3.07
CA PHE A 333 -3.46 -4.45 3.32
C PHE A 333 -3.51 -3.27 4.29
N GLY A 334 -2.70 -3.33 5.34
CA GLY A 334 -2.82 -2.39 6.46
C GLY A 334 -2.09 -1.07 6.27
N THR A 335 -2.48 -0.07 7.05
CA THR A 335 -2.04 1.32 6.96
C THR A 335 -0.53 1.55 7.17
N ALA A 336 0.13 0.74 7.97
CA ALA A 336 1.55 0.88 8.29
C ALA A 336 2.36 -0.34 7.82
N SER A 337 1.78 -1.19 6.99
CA SER A 337 2.30 -2.51 6.68
C SER A 337 2.95 -2.58 5.31
N SER A 338 3.71 -1.56 4.95
CA SER A 338 4.54 -1.61 3.74
C SER A 338 5.95 -1.12 4.03
N CYS A 339 6.91 -1.62 3.27
CA CYS A 339 8.29 -1.13 3.24
C CYS A 339 9.00 -1.55 1.94
N LYS A 340 10.17 -0.95 1.73
CA LYS A 340 11.05 -1.19 0.58
C LYS A 340 12.44 -1.55 1.08
N ASP A 341 13.06 -2.58 0.49
CA ASP A 341 14.44 -2.95 0.79
C ASP A 341 15.48 -2.20 -0.08
N ALA A 342 16.76 -2.42 0.21
CA ALA A 342 17.86 -1.78 -0.51
C ALA A 342 17.96 -2.21 -1.98
N GLU A 343 17.49 -3.41 -2.31
CA GLU A 343 17.43 -3.94 -3.67
C GLU A 343 16.21 -3.45 -4.44
N GLY A 344 15.33 -2.69 -3.79
CA GLY A 344 14.08 -2.14 -4.33
C GLY A 344 12.94 -3.16 -4.43
N ASN A 345 12.99 -4.28 -3.70
CA ASN A 345 11.82 -5.12 -3.51
C ASN A 345 10.83 -4.41 -2.61
N LEU A 346 9.55 -4.56 -2.92
CA LEU A 346 8.45 -4.01 -2.13
C LEU A 346 7.80 -5.11 -1.30
N TYR A 347 7.39 -4.76 -0.09
CA TYR A 347 6.73 -5.62 0.88
C TYR A 347 5.41 -4.99 1.30
N PHE A 348 4.33 -5.76 1.27
CA PHE A 348 3.00 -5.31 1.68
C PHE A 348 2.33 -6.35 2.57
N GLY A 349 2.07 -5.98 3.80
CA GLY A 349 1.44 -6.80 4.82
C GLY A 349 -0.07 -6.64 4.88
N GLY A 350 -0.76 -7.68 5.27
CA GLY A 350 -2.22 -7.69 5.35
C GLY A 350 -2.78 -8.78 6.25
N SER A 351 -4.00 -9.23 5.93
CA SER A 351 -4.82 -10.06 6.80
C SER A 351 -4.27 -11.45 7.11
N HIS A 352 -3.45 -12.04 6.23
CA HIS A 352 -2.95 -13.43 6.39
C HIS A 352 -1.43 -13.56 6.24
N GLY A 353 -0.69 -12.45 6.40
CA GLY A 353 0.73 -12.38 6.19
C GLY A 353 1.10 -11.25 5.25
N PHE A 354 2.07 -11.46 4.36
CA PHE A 354 2.51 -10.40 3.47
C PHE A 354 2.88 -10.92 2.07
N ASN A 355 2.84 -10.01 1.11
CA ASN A 355 3.38 -10.21 -0.23
C ASN A 355 4.67 -9.43 -0.39
N TYR A 356 5.62 -9.96 -1.18
CA TYR A 356 6.79 -9.24 -1.63
C TYR A 356 7.08 -9.53 -3.09
N PHE A 357 7.69 -8.58 -3.77
CA PHE A 357 8.00 -8.70 -5.20
C PHE A 357 9.03 -7.65 -5.63
N LYS A 358 9.69 -7.92 -6.75
CA LYS A 358 10.54 -6.96 -7.44
C LYS A 358 9.71 -6.19 -8.46
N PRO A 359 9.51 -4.89 -8.30
CA PRO A 359 8.84 -4.07 -9.31
C PRO A 359 9.51 -4.15 -10.67
N GLN A 360 8.73 -4.04 -11.73
CA GLN A 360 9.18 -3.98 -13.12
C GLN A 360 8.73 -2.67 -13.73
N ALA A 361 9.50 -2.15 -14.69
CA ALA A 361 9.19 -0.89 -15.36
C ALA A 361 7.81 -0.87 -16.02
N GLN A 362 7.36 -2.03 -16.45
CA GLN A 362 6.00 -2.27 -16.93
C GLN A 362 5.50 -3.53 -16.25
N ILE A 363 4.32 -3.49 -15.68
CA ILE A 363 3.66 -4.73 -15.26
C ILE A 363 3.46 -5.55 -16.54
N PRO A 364 3.79 -6.85 -16.52
CA PRO A 364 3.47 -7.72 -17.65
C PRO A 364 1.95 -7.69 -17.84
N VAL A 365 1.46 -6.77 -18.66
CA VAL A 365 0.11 -6.84 -19.18
C VAL A 365 0.06 -8.16 -19.93
N SER A 366 -0.83 -9.05 -19.52
CA SER A 366 -1.02 -10.32 -20.22
C SER A 366 -1.11 -10.04 -21.72
N ALA A 367 -0.49 -10.90 -22.52
CA ALA A 367 -0.39 -10.79 -23.99
C ALA A 367 -1.62 -10.11 -24.59
N LYS A 368 -1.43 -9.26 -25.63
CA LYS A 368 -2.51 -8.54 -26.32
C LYS A 368 -3.76 -9.40 -26.40
N LEU A 369 -4.70 -9.14 -25.50
CA LEU A 369 -5.95 -9.88 -25.44
C LEU A 369 -6.74 -9.54 -26.70
N LYS A 370 -7.13 -10.55 -27.45
CA LYS A 370 -8.00 -10.39 -28.60
C LYS A 370 -9.45 -10.49 -28.13
N ALA A 371 -10.26 -9.49 -28.45
CA ALA A 371 -11.70 -9.59 -28.27
C ALA A 371 -12.30 -10.49 -29.37
N HIS A 372 -13.15 -11.40 -28.96
CA HIS A 372 -13.87 -12.30 -29.84
C HIS A 372 -15.35 -12.00 -29.75
N PHE A 373 -16.00 -11.77 -30.86
CA PHE A 373 -17.44 -11.60 -30.93
C PHE A 373 -18.10 -12.98 -30.83
N SER A 374 -19.01 -13.15 -29.89
CA SER A 374 -19.63 -14.44 -29.62
C SER A 374 -21.05 -14.57 -30.14
N ARG A 375 -21.82 -13.48 -30.20
CA ARG A 375 -23.21 -13.49 -30.57
C ARG A 375 -23.69 -12.11 -31.04
N PHE A 376 -24.63 -12.13 -32.00
CA PHE A 376 -25.33 -10.94 -32.43
C PHE A 376 -26.84 -11.16 -32.27
N GLU A 377 -27.52 -10.21 -31.68
CA GLU A 377 -28.96 -10.18 -31.53
C GLU A 377 -29.57 -8.96 -32.23
N ASN A 378 -30.76 -9.15 -32.80
CA ASN A 378 -31.55 -8.07 -33.34
C ASN A 378 -32.97 -8.17 -32.75
N ASN A 379 -33.44 -7.05 -32.17
CA ASN A 379 -34.73 -7.01 -31.45
C ASN A 379 -34.91 -8.16 -30.43
N GLY A 380 -33.84 -8.48 -29.67
CA GLY A 380 -33.85 -9.55 -28.66
C GLY A 380 -33.84 -10.99 -29.19
N LYS A 381 -33.71 -11.18 -30.52
CA LYS A 381 -33.57 -12.49 -31.13
C LYS A 381 -32.16 -12.72 -31.63
N VAL A 382 -31.61 -13.90 -31.34
CA VAL A 382 -30.31 -14.32 -31.87
C VAL A 382 -30.38 -14.45 -33.38
N VAL A 383 -29.62 -13.64 -34.10
CA VAL A 383 -29.53 -13.68 -35.55
C VAL A 383 -28.29 -14.47 -35.98
N ASN A 384 -27.19 -14.34 -35.25
CA ASN A 384 -25.95 -15.03 -35.56
C ASN A 384 -25.21 -15.39 -34.27
N SER A 385 -24.97 -16.67 -34.03
CA SER A 385 -24.20 -17.24 -32.92
C SER A 385 -22.73 -17.51 -33.28
N ALA A 386 -22.32 -17.24 -34.50
CA ALA A 386 -20.98 -17.44 -35.04
C ALA A 386 -20.44 -16.15 -35.70
N ILE A 387 -20.76 -15.01 -35.12
CA ILE A 387 -20.47 -13.69 -35.67
C ILE A 387 -18.95 -13.46 -35.92
N GLU A 388 -18.08 -14.12 -35.16
CA GLU A 388 -16.63 -14.02 -35.35
C GLU A 388 -16.16 -14.44 -36.77
N PHE A 389 -16.94 -15.32 -37.40
CA PHE A 389 -16.67 -15.83 -38.75
C PHE A 389 -17.43 -15.07 -39.83
N THR A 390 -18.14 -13.99 -39.49
CA THR A 390 -18.98 -13.22 -40.36
C THR A 390 -18.36 -11.86 -40.62
N ASN A 391 -18.03 -11.56 -41.87
CA ASN A 391 -17.39 -10.28 -42.25
C ASN A 391 -18.38 -9.11 -42.34
N THR A 392 -19.64 -9.37 -42.63
CA THR A 392 -20.66 -8.34 -42.80
C THR A 392 -22.02 -8.82 -42.31
N LEU A 393 -22.71 -7.98 -41.56
CA LEU A 393 -24.08 -8.15 -41.17
C LEU A 393 -24.93 -7.01 -41.71
N THR A 394 -26.02 -7.33 -42.34
CA THR A 394 -26.98 -6.33 -42.85
C THR A 394 -28.19 -6.28 -41.91
N ILE A 395 -28.48 -5.09 -41.40
CA ILE A 395 -29.63 -4.81 -40.54
C ILE A 395 -30.61 -3.96 -41.36
N ALA A 396 -31.81 -4.49 -41.58
CA ALA A 396 -32.84 -3.76 -42.31
C ALA A 396 -33.54 -2.71 -41.42
N TYR A 397 -33.72 -1.53 -41.93
CA TYR A 397 -34.58 -0.53 -41.26
C TYR A 397 -36.06 -1.03 -41.36
N PRO A 398 -36.87 -0.95 -40.28
CA PRO A 398 -36.64 -0.26 -39.00
C PRO A 398 -36.07 -1.12 -37.85
N ASN A 399 -35.50 -2.27 -38.12
CA ASN A 399 -35.01 -3.23 -37.11
C ASN A 399 -33.59 -2.90 -36.68
N ASN A 400 -33.36 -1.68 -36.22
CA ASN A 400 -32.04 -1.17 -35.88
C ASN A 400 -31.66 -1.29 -34.38
N ASN A 401 -32.47 -2.00 -33.60
CA ASN A 401 -32.13 -2.31 -32.20
C ASN A 401 -31.33 -3.62 -32.14
N PHE A 402 -30.02 -3.52 -31.89
CA PHE A 402 -29.16 -4.69 -31.88
C PHE A 402 -28.26 -4.75 -30.65
N SER A 403 -27.83 -5.96 -30.31
CA SER A 403 -26.83 -6.22 -29.26
C SER A 403 -25.71 -7.09 -29.82
N VAL A 404 -24.48 -6.70 -29.49
CA VAL A 404 -23.27 -7.47 -29.82
C VAL A 404 -22.65 -8.00 -28.54
N TYR A 405 -22.47 -9.30 -28.46
CA TYR A 405 -21.80 -9.95 -27.33
C TYR A 405 -20.38 -10.27 -27.71
N PHE A 406 -19.45 -9.95 -26.85
CA PHE A 406 -18.03 -10.18 -27.04
C PHE A 406 -17.35 -10.61 -25.75
N THR A 407 -16.24 -11.30 -25.88
CA THR A 407 -15.43 -11.76 -24.76
C THR A 407 -13.96 -11.82 -25.13
N THR A 408 -13.08 -11.78 -24.16
CA THR A 408 -11.71 -12.25 -24.32
C THR A 408 -11.62 -13.64 -23.72
N LEU A 409 -10.99 -14.58 -24.37
CA LEU A 409 -10.80 -15.94 -23.86
C LEU A 409 -9.62 -15.97 -22.85
N SER A 410 -9.54 -14.94 -21.99
CA SER A 410 -8.57 -14.87 -20.91
C SER A 410 -9.19 -15.35 -19.61
N TYR A 411 -8.67 -16.43 -19.09
CA TYR A 411 -9.09 -16.98 -17.80
C TYR A 411 -8.28 -16.42 -16.63
N LYS A 412 -7.20 -15.67 -16.91
CA LYS A 412 -6.41 -14.98 -15.89
C LYS A 412 -7.10 -13.69 -15.51
N ALA A 413 -7.62 -13.64 -14.28
CA ALA A 413 -8.27 -12.47 -13.68
C ALA A 413 -9.36 -11.83 -14.57
N PRO A 414 -10.41 -12.55 -15.00
CA PRO A 414 -11.46 -12.03 -15.89
C PRO A 414 -12.17 -10.79 -15.33
N GLN A 415 -12.19 -10.63 -14.00
CA GLN A 415 -12.75 -9.47 -13.31
C GLN A 415 -11.95 -8.16 -13.53
N HIS A 416 -10.73 -8.24 -14.01
CA HIS A 416 -9.89 -7.06 -14.34
C HIS A 416 -10.02 -6.63 -15.79
N LEU A 417 -10.76 -7.39 -16.61
CA LEU A 417 -10.96 -7.08 -17.99
C LEU A 417 -11.89 -5.88 -18.12
N ARG A 418 -11.42 -4.86 -18.82
CA ARG A 418 -12.21 -3.69 -19.22
C ARG A 418 -12.25 -3.63 -20.72
N TYR A 419 -13.41 -3.32 -21.26
CA TYR A 419 -13.63 -3.20 -22.68
C TYR A 419 -13.96 -1.76 -23.01
N ARG A 420 -13.42 -1.30 -24.16
CA ARG A 420 -13.85 -0.07 -24.76
C ARG A 420 -14.43 -0.44 -26.13
N TYR A 421 -15.56 0.11 -26.43
CA TYR A 421 -16.21 -0.05 -27.74
C TYR A 421 -16.54 1.33 -28.30
N LYS A 422 -16.64 1.40 -29.61
CA LYS A 422 -17.08 2.57 -30.37
C LYS A 422 -17.79 2.10 -31.62
N LEU A 423 -18.93 2.70 -31.93
CA LEU A 423 -19.58 2.57 -33.22
C LEU A 423 -19.03 3.72 -34.08
N GLU A 424 -18.24 3.37 -35.12
CA GLU A 424 -17.65 4.35 -36.03
C GLU A 424 -18.74 5.12 -36.73
N ASP A 425 -18.51 6.40 -37.00
CA ASP A 425 -19.45 7.35 -37.63
C ASP A 425 -20.73 7.63 -36.80
N TYR A 426 -20.86 7.08 -35.58
CA TYR A 426 -22.01 7.28 -34.72
C TYR A 426 -21.62 7.82 -33.34
N ASP A 427 -20.63 7.20 -32.68
CA ASP A 427 -20.13 7.65 -31.38
C ASP A 427 -19.04 8.70 -31.51
N THR A 428 -19.07 9.74 -30.69
CA THR A 428 -18.07 10.83 -30.68
C THR A 428 -16.76 10.45 -29.97
#